data_186454a90251bc97e312bbf43df7d97e
#
_entry.id   186454a90251bc97e312bbf43df7d97e
#
_cell.length_a   1.000
_cell.length_b   1.000
_cell.length_c   1.000
_cell.angle_alpha   90.00
_cell.angle_beta   90.00
_cell.angle_gamma   90.00
#
_symmetry.space_group_name_H-M   'P 1'
#
loop_
_entity.id
_entity.type
_entity.pdbx_description
1 polymer ?
#
loop_
_entity_poly.entity_id
_entity_poly.type
_entity_poly.pdbx_seq_one_letter_code
_entity_poly.pdbx_strand_id
1 'polypeptide(L)'
;DWADRISMDLKLGIQLNKYIKVGGSLYGNMRHYTEPGYCTNKVMDAMMRAIPIMSDYHKNGIYGSSWIATPGRGNYENPRMIIEQGSIDRRVQQLLAKAFVKLTLPYGITYDANFSFRKRDTRSKDHVPAMYTMNPKTEEVRNYNSAVPRVKDWDAWATGSFFTQTLGWEGNFRDEH
;
A
#
# COMPACT_ATOMS: atom_id res chain seq x y z
N ASP A 1 5.09 -8.69 11.95
CA ASP A 1 4.67 -7.61 11.03
C ASP A 1 4.96 -6.27 11.68
N TRP A 2 5.52 -5.36 10.93
CA TRP A 2 5.82 -4.01 11.37
C TRP A 2 5.61 -3.03 10.22
N ALA A 3 5.33 -1.78 10.57
CA ALA A 3 5.15 -0.72 9.60
C ALA A 3 5.69 0.60 10.14
N ASP A 4 6.59 1.22 9.38
CA ASP A 4 7.11 2.55 9.64
C ASP A 4 6.63 3.52 8.57
N ARG A 5 6.36 4.74 9.00
CA ARG A 5 5.99 5.82 8.10
C ARG A 5 6.64 7.11 8.51
N ILE A 6 7.34 7.72 7.58
CA ILE A 6 7.89 9.06 7.72
C ILE A 6 7.21 9.95 6.69
N SER A 7 6.70 11.09 7.14
CA SER A 7 6.06 12.09 6.26
C SER A 7 6.61 13.47 6.55
N MET A 8 6.85 14.23 5.49
CA MET A 8 7.29 15.62 5.56
C MET A 8 6.38 16.47 4.67
N ASP A 9 5.93 17.59 5.18
CA ASP A 9 5.13 18.57 4.45
C ASP A 9 5.75 19.96 4.62
N LEU A 10 6.15 20.56 3.51
CA LEU A 10 6.70 21.90 3.44
C LEU A 10 5.77 22.76 2.59
N LYS A 11 5.39 23.92 3.09
CA LYS A 11 4.55 24.89 2.37
C LYS A 11 5.18 26.25 2.44
N LEU A 12 5.29 26.90 1.30
CA LEU A 12 5.79 28.26 1.18
C LEU A 12 4.81 29.09 0.34
N GLY A 13 4.49 30.25 0.81
CA GLY A 13 3.68 31.21 0.06
C GLY A 13 4.23 32.60 0.27
N ILE A 14 4.43 33.32 -0.83
CA ILE A 14 4.98 34.69 -0.84
C ILE A 14 4.02 35.55 -1.61
N GLN A 15 3.66 36.70 -1.02
CA GLN A 15 2.94 37.75 -1.71
C GLN A 15 3.95 38.77 -2.22
N LEU A 16 4.18 38.77 -3.53
CA LEU A 16 5.16 39.65 -4.16
C LEU A 16 4.67 41.10 -4.19
N ASN A 17 3.38 41.29 -4.44
CA ASN A 17 2.71 42.57 -4.38
C ASN A 17 1.20 42.37 -4.18
N LYS A 18 0.40 43.46 -4.20
CA LYS A 18 -1.05 43.39 -4.03
C LYS A 18 -1.78 42.56 -5.12
N TYR A 19 -1.11 42.28 -6.22
CA TYR A 19 -1.70 41.59 -7.38
C TYR A 19 -1.20 40.17 -7.55
N ILE A 20 -0.02 39.82 -7.01
CA ILE A 20 0.67 38.57 -7.32
C ILE A 20 1.00 37.82 -6.03
N LYS A 21 0.47 36.60 -5.92
CA LYS A 21 0.83 35.65 -4.88
C LYS A 21 1.36 34.39 -5.54
N VAL A 22 2.52 33.92 -5.10
CA VAL A 22 3.14 32.70 -5.58
C VAL A 22 3.43 31.78 -4.40
N GLY A 23 3.47 30.50 -4.64
CA GLY A 23 3.86 29.57 -3.60
C GLY A 23 3.97 28.15 -4.11
N GLY A 24 4.36 27.29 -3.20
CA GLY A 24 4.50 25.88 -3.49
C GLY A 24 4.42 25.04 -2.23
N SER A 25 4.23 23.76 -2.42
CA SER A 25 4.31 22.79 -1.36
C SER A 25 5.04 21.55 -1.84
N LEU A 26 5.80 20.96 -0.94
CA LEU A 26 6.51 19.71 -1.15
C LEU A 26 6.06 18.73 -0.07
N TYR A 27 5.43 17.66 -0.47
CA TYR A 27 5.03 16.58 0.40
C TYR A 27 5.83 15.32 0.06
N GLY A 28 6.56 14.80 1.05
CA GLY A 28 7.28 13.54 0.98
C GLY A 28 6.67 12.52 1.94
N ASN A 29 6.53 11.29 1.48
CA ASN A 29 6.07 10.17 2.31
C ASN A 29 6.91 8.95 1.98
N MET A 30 7.48 8.32 3.02
CA MET A 30 8.13 7.03 2.92
C MET A 30 7.44 6.06 3.88
N ARG A 31 7.10 4.89 3.37
CA ARG A 31 6.45 3.82 4.12
C ARG A 31 7.20 2.53 3.88
N HIS A 32 7.56 1.87 4.95
CA HIS A 32 8.17 0.56 4.92
C HIS A 32 7.35 -0.37 5.81
N TYR A 33 6.96 -1.52 5.29
CA TYR A 33 6.17 -2.48 6.03
C TYR A 33 6.40 -3.91 5.56
N THR A 34 6.22 -4.83 6.48
CA THR A 34 6.35 -6.26 6.23
C THR A 34 5.00 -6.95 6.45
N GLU A 35 4.61 -7.77 5.51
CA GLU A 35 3.41 -8.60 5.54
C GLU A 35 3.80 -10.09 5.46
N PRO A 36 2.89 -11.02 5.88
CA PRO A 36 3.07 -12.44 5.63
C PRO A 36 3.26 -12.76 4.15
N GLY A 37 3.99 -13.81 3.84
CA GLY A 37 4.37 -14.16 2.45
C GLY A 37 3.23 -14.36 1.46
N TYR A 38 2.02 -14.59 1.95
CA TYR A 38 0.79 -14.67 1.16
C TYR A 38 -0.14 -13.47 1.34
N CYS A 39 0.32 -12.38 1.93
CA CYS A 39 -0.42 -11.18 2.31
C CYS A 39 -1.50 -11.39 3.41
N THR A 40 -1.91 -10.30 4.02
CA THR A 40 -2.88 -10.30 5.13
C THR A 40 -4.24 -10.88 4.74
N ASN A 41 -4.72 -10.63 3.52
CA ASN A 41 -6.01 -11.16 3.07
C ASN A 41 -6.03 -12.70 3.03
N LYS A 42 -4.91 -13.32 2.64
CA LYS A 42 -4.80 -14.77 2.62
C LYS A 42 -4.79 -15.36 4.04
N VAL A 43 -4.18 -14.68 4.98
CA VAL A 43 -4.23 -15.06 6.40
C VAL A 43 -5.67 -15.05 6.91
N MET A 44 -6.42 -13.99 6.62
CA MET A 44 -7.84 -13.87 7.01
C MET A 44 -8.70 -14.98 6.39
N ASP A 45 -8.50 -15.27 5.11
CA ASP A 45 -9.19 -16.35 4.41
C ASP A 45 -8.88 -17.72 5.05
N ALA A 46 -7.62 -17.98 5.37
CA ALA A 46 -7.21 -19.20 6.06
C ALA A 46 -7.82 -19.31 7.47
N MET A 47 -7.89 -18.22 8.21
CA MET A 47 -8.53 -18.19 9.54
C MET A 47 -10.04 -18.52 9.46
N MET A 48 -10.73 -18.00 8.47
CA MET A 48 -12.17 -18.25 8.27
C MET A 48 -12.45 -19.71 7.84
N ARG A 49 -11.50 -20.37 7.22
CA ARG A 49 -11.60 -21.78 6.77
C ARG A 49 -10.97 -22.77 7.74
N ALA A 50 -10.29 -22.29 8.77
CA ALA A 50 -9.66 -23.16 9.75
C ALA A 50 -10.72 -23.99 10.48
N ILE A 51 -10.48 -25.29 10.55
CA ILE A 51 -11.35 -26.20 11.29
C ILE A 51 -10.87 -26.35 12.75
N PRO A 52 -11.78 -26.42 13.74
CA PRO A 52 -11.41 -26.43 15.16
C PRO A 52 -10.49 -27.59 15.59
N ILE A 53 -10.48 -28.69 14.83
CA ILE A 53 -9.65 -29.86 15.14
C ILE A 53 -8.25 -29.80 14.50
N MET A 54 -7.92 -28.73 13.79
CA MET A 54 -6.61 -28.56 13.17
C MET A 54 -5.60 -28.14 14.24
N SER A 55 -4.54 -28.95 14.41
CA SER A 55 -3.44 -28.58 15.29
C SER A 55 -2.57 -27.50 14.66
N ASP A 56 -2.11 -26.54 15.45
CA ASP A 56 -1.14 -25.53 15.00
C ASP A 56 0.16 -26.22 14.58
N TYR A 57 0.69 -27.05 15.49
CA TYR A 57 1.92 -27.82 15.30
C TYR A 57 1.74 -29.25 15.78
N HIS A 58 2.51 -30.14 15.23
CA HIS A 58 2.76 -31.47 15.75
C HIS A 58 4.03 -31.50 16.62
N LYS A 59 4.23 -32.61 17.36
CA LYS A 59 5.37 -32.77 18.27
C LYS A 59 6.75 -32.64 17.60
N ASN A 60 6.83 -32.86 16.30
CA ASN A 60 8.04 -32.69 15.49
C ASN A 60 8.21 -31.27 14.93
N GLY A 61 7.35 -30.31 15.30
CA GLY A 61 7.40 -28.92 14.84
C GLY A 61 6.85 -28.68 13.43
N ILE A 62 6.26 -29.69 12.79
CA ILE A 62 5.59 -29.53 11.49
C ILE A 62 4.16 -29.04 11.72
N TYR A 63 3.70 -28.15 10.87
CA TYR A 63 2.34 -27.60 10.93
C TYR A 63 1.27 -28.66 10.69
N GLY A 64 0.17 -28.57 11.42
CA GLY A 64 -0.98 -29.44 11.24
C GLY A 64 -1.70 -29.20 9.92
N SER A 65 -2.40 -30.22 9.45
CA SER A 65 -3.28 -30.10 8.28
C SER A 65 -4.72 -30.50 8.61
N SER A 66 -5.66 -30.02 7.83
CA SER A 66 -7.09 -30.38 7.91
C SER A 66 -7.41 -31.72 7.24
N TRP A 67 -6.44 -32.46 6.81
CA TRP A 67 -6.55 -33.59 5.93
C TRP A 67 -7.40 -34.76 6.46
N ILE A 68 -7.59 -34.79 7.79
CA ILE A 68 -8.38 -35.83 8.45
C ILE A 68 -9.87 -35.62 8.24
N ALA A 69 -10.33 -34.39 8.15
CA ALA A 69 -11.76 -34.08 8.17
C ALA A 69 -12.45 -34.31 6.81
N THR A 70 -11.72 -34.26 5.71
CA THR A 70 -12.27 -34.35 4.37
C THR A 70 -11.30 -35.06 3.42
N PRO A 71 -11.28 -36.40 3.38
CA PRO A 71 -10.55 -37.14 2.34
C PRO A 71 -10.99 -36.70 0.96
N GLY A 72 -10.04 -36.18 0.13
CA GLY A 72 -10.31 -35.77 -1.25
C GLY A 72 -10.74 -34.32 -1.44
N ARG A 73 -11.02 -33.54 -0.40
CA ARG A 73 -11.15 -32.10 -0.48
C ARG A 73 -9.91 -31.42 0.09
N GLY A 74 -9.36 -30.51 -0.67
CA GLY A 74 -8.06 -29.89 -0.52
C GLY A 74 -7.66 -29.50 0.92
N ASN A 75 -6.37 -29.46 1.15
CA ASN A 75 -5.80 -28.98 2.40
C ASN A 75 -6.36 -27.61 2.75
N TYR A 76 -7.13 -27.54 3.84
CA TYR A 76 -7.37 -26.23 4.44
C TYR A 76 -6.05 -25.69 4.98
N GLU A 77 -5.84 -24.44 4.74
CA GLU A 77 -4.59 -23.79 5.07
C GLU A 77 -4.47 -23.61 6.58
N ASN A 78 -3.31 -23.96 7.12
CA ASN A 78 -3.01 -23.66 8.51
C ASN A 78 -2.69 -22.15 8.62
N PRO A 79 -3.52 -21.34 9.30
CA PRO A 79 -3.31 -19.89 9.38
C PRO A 79 -1.96 -19.54 10.00
N ARG A 80 -1.53 -20.31 10.99
CA ARG A 80 -0.27 -20.09 11.66
C ARG A 80 0.92 -20.30 10.74
N MET A 81 0.88 -21.34 9.92
CA MET A 81 1.90 -21.60 8.91
C MET A 81 2.01 -20.41 7.92
N ILE A 82 0.88 -19.86 7.50
CA ILE A 82 0.85 -18.73 6.55
C ILE A 82 1.40 -17.44 7.19
N ILE A 83 1.16 -17.22 8.48
CA ILE A 83 1.67 -16.06 9.21
C ILE A 83 3.17 -16.17 9.43
N GLU A 84 3.67 -17.32 9.81
CA GLU A 84 5.05 -17.49 10.25
C GLU A 84 6.02 -17.79 9.10
N GLN A 85 5.51 -18.32 7.99
CA GLN A 85 6.32 -18.73 6.87
C GLN A 85 6.22 -17.77 5.69
N GLY A 86 7.37 -17.17 5.37
CA GLY A 86 7.48 -16.22 4.29
C GLY A 86 7.21 -14.78 4.72
N SER A 87 7.64 -13.87 3.87
CA SER A 87 7.51 -12.44 4.11
C SER A 87 7.42 -11.65 2.81
N ILE A 88 6.69 -10.57 2.86
CA ILE A 88 6.66 -9.53 1.85
C ILE A 88 7.22 -8.26 2.50
N ASP A 89 8.41 -7.84 2.07
CA ASP A 89 9.00 -6.56 2.46
C ASP A 89 8.65 -5.52 1.39
N ARG A 90 7.94 -4.47 1.78
CA ARG A 90 7.47 -3.46 0.83
C ARG A 90 7.85 -2.06 1.26
N ARG A 91 8.50 -1.33 0.34
CA ARG A 91 8.85 0.08 0.49
C ARG A 91 8.10 0.91 -0.52
N VAL A 92 7.40 1.92 -0.05
CA VAL A 92 6.65 2.87 -0.89
C VAL A 92 7.16 4.26 -0.59
N GLN A 93 7.67 4.93 -1.62
CA GLN A 93 8.08 6.33 -1.55
C GLN A 93 7.17 7.16 -2.42
N GLN A 94 6.72 8.27 -1.90
CA GLN A 94 5.86 9.19 -2.64
C GLN A 94 6.34 10.62 -2.45
N LEU A 95 6.50 11.32 -3.56
CA LEU A 95 6.80 12.74 -3.62
C LEU A 95 5.68 13.45 -4.35
N LEU A 96 5.19 14.52 -3.77
CA LEU A 96 4.20 15.40 -4.37
C LEU A 96 4.72 16.82 -4.27
N ALA A 97 5.03 17.43 -5.39
CA ALA A 97 5.40 18.84 -5.50
C ALA A 97 4.25 19.62 -6.14
N LYS A 98 3.92 20.77 -5.57
CA LYS A 98 2.92 21.70 -6.11
C LYS A 98 3.52 23.09 -6.18
N ALA A 99 3.22 23.81 -7.24
CA ALA A 99 3.49 25.22 -7.40
C ALA A 99 2.21 25.94 -7.83
N PHE A 100 1.99 27.14 -7.33
CA PHE A 100 0.85 27.92 -7.72
C PHE A 100 1.21 29.39 -7.92
N VAL A 101 0.48 30.02 -8.80
CA VAL A 101 0.51 31.46 -9.03
C VAL A 101 -0.94 31.94 -9.00
N LYS A 102 -1.20 32.94 -8.17
CA LYS A 102 -2.48 33.63 -8.12
C LYS A 102 -2.28 35.08 -8.50
N LEU A 103 -2.98 35.53 -9.52
CA LEU A 103 -3.01 36.90 -9.99
C LEU A 103 -4.38 37.50 -9.65
N THR A 104 -4.37 38.65 -9.02
CA THR A 104 -5.58 39.48 -8.80
C THR A 104 -5.45 40.73 -9.64
N LEU A 105 -6.22 40.80 -10.69
CA LEU A 105 -6.18 41.90 -11.65
C LEU A 105 -7.23 42.97 -11.28
N PRO A 106 -7.08 44.20 -11.80
CA PRO A 106 -8.14 45.21 -11.71
C PRO A 106 -9.47 44.68 -12.25
N TYR A 107 -10.56 45.31 -11.87
CA TYR A 107 -11.93 44.96 -12.31
C TYR A 107 -12.45 43.59 -11.81
N GLY A 108 -11.91 43.10 -10.69
CA GLY A 108 -12.39 41.86 -10.08
C GLY A 108 -12.01 40.59 -10.80
N ILE A 109 -11.01 40.63 -11.70
CA ILE A 109 -10.52 39.46 -12.43
C ILE A 109 -9.47 38.74 -11.58
N THR A 110 -9.63 37.45 -11.41
CA THR A 110 -8.64 36.56 -10.74
C THR A 110 -8.20 35.47 -11.69
N TYR A 111 -6.91 35.17 -11.69
CA TYR A 111 -6.34 34.06 -12.43
C TYR A 111 -5.50 33.20 -11.49
N ASP A 112 -5.83 31.94 -11.42
CA ASP A 112 -5.13 30.95 -10.62
C ASP A 112 -4.54 29.86 -11.53
N ALA A 113 -3.23 29.70 -11.49
CA ALA A 113 -2.53 28.62 -12.17
C ALA A 113 -1.87 27.71 -11.13
N ASN A 114 -2.11 26.41 -11.25
CA ASN A 114 -1.57 25.40 -10.36
C ASN A 114 -0.88 24.31 -11.18
N PHE A 115 0.33 23.98 -10.80
CA PHE A 115 1.07 22.84 -11.33
C PHE A 115 1.34 21.86 -10.20
N SER A 116 1.06 20.60 -10.42
CA SER A 116 1.40 19.52 -9.48
C SER A 116 2.14 18.40 -10.18
N PHE A 117 3.16 17.90 -9.53
CA PHE A 117 3.96 16.75 -9.96
C PHE A 117 3.93 15.71 -8.85
N ARG A 118 3.64 14.47 -9.21
CA ARG A 118 3.65 13.33 -8.30
C ARG A 118 4.56 12.24 -8.84
N LYS A 119 5.42 11.74 -7.97
CA LYS A 119 6.22 10.53 -8.20
C LYS A 119 5.93 9.54 -7.10
N ARG A 120 5.73 8.29 -7.48
CA ARG A 120 5.56 7.17 -6.55
C ARG A 120 6.46 6.04 -7.00
N ASP A 121 7.31 5.58 -6.09
CA ASP A 121 8.16 4.41 -6.28
C ASP A 121 7.72 3.34 -5.29
N THR A 122 7.55 2.12 -5.75
CA THR A 122 7.19 0.96 -4.93
C THR A 122 8.17 -0.15 -5.22
N ARG A 123 8.85 -0.64 -4.18
CA ARG A 123 9.71 -1.81 -4.24
C ARG A 123 9.15 -2.89 -3.33
N SER A 124 9.07 -4.11 -3.80
CA SER A 124 8.61 -5.26 -3.03
C SER A 124 9.54 -6.45 -3.21
N LYS A 125 9.89 -7.08 -2.09
CA LYS A 125 10.59 -8.35 -2.06
C LYS A 125 9.70 -9.37 -1.39
N ASP A 126 9.25 -10.34 -2.16
CA ASP A 126 8.35 -11.38 -1.71
C ASP A 126 9.14 -12.69 -1.57
N HIS A 127 9.14 -13.28 -0.40
CA HIS A 127 9.77 -14.57 -0.12
C HIS A 127 8.73 -15.53 0.43
N VAL A 128 8.54 -16.64 -0.26
CA VAL A 128 7.64 -17.71 0.15
C VAL A 128 8.44 -19.04 0.13
N PRO A 129 8.78 -19.59 1.31
CA PRO A 129 9.50 -20.85 1.40
C PRO A 129 8.63 -22.04 1.00
N ALA A 130 9.25 -23.20 0.85
CA ALA A 130 8.51 -24.46 0.77
C ALA A 130 7.84 -24.73 2.12
N MET A 131 6.53 -24.95 2.11
CA MET A 131 5.72 -25.16 3.31
C MET A 131 5.26 -26.58 3.39
N TYR A 132 5.36 -27.18 4.58
CA TYR A 132 5.01 -28.57 4.82
C TYR A 132 3.98 -28.70 5.92
N THR A 133 3.02 -29.58 5.70
CA THR A 133 2.00 -29.94 6.69
C THR A 133 2.02 -31.44 6.92
N MET A 134 1.62 -31.86 8.10
CA MET A 134 1.59 -33.30 8.46
C MET A 134 0.18 -33.74 8.80
N ASN A 135 -0.18 -34.92 8.35
CA ASN A 135 -1.39 -35.60 8.76
C ASN A 135 -1.18 -36.27 10.13
N PRO A 136 -1.95 -35.89 11.17
CA PRO A 136 -1.74 -36.41 12.51
C PRO A 136 -2.05 -37.93 12.69
N LYS A 137 -2.78 -38.53 11.75
CA LYS A 137 -3.11 -39.99 11.83
C LYS A 137 -2.08 -40.84 11.14
N THR A 138 -1.60 -40.43 9.98
CA THR A 138 -0.69 -41.23 9.15
C THR A 138 0.76 -40.78 9.27
N GLU A 139 1.01 -39.67 9.97
CA GLU A 139 2.32 -39.01 10.05
C GLU A 139 2.91 -38.64 8.68
N GLU A 140 2.09 -38.69 7.64
CA GLU A 140 2.50 -38.34 6.30
C GLU A 140 2.72 -36.83 6.16
N VAL A 141 3.92 -36.46 5.73
CA VAL A 141 4.29 -35.06 5.48
C VAL A 141 4.01 -34.72 4.01
N ARG A 142 3.27 -33.68 3.77
CA ARG A 142 2.98 -33.18 2.42
C ARG A 142 3.41 -31.75 2.25
N ASN A 143 3.86 -31.46 1.05
CA ASN A 143 4.10 -30.09 0.66
C ASN A 143 2.75 -29.36 0.44
N TYR A 144 2.63 -28.19 1.03
CA TYR A 144 1.42 -27.37 0.94
C TYR A 144 1.38 -26.52 -0.35
N ASN A 145 2.49 -25.89 -0.71
CA ASN A 145 2.56 -24.94 -1.83
C ASN A 145 3.39 -25.45 -3.00
N SER A 146 4.68 -25.39 -2.86
CA SER A 146 5.67 -25.83 -3.85
C SER A 146 6.91 -26.33 -3.13
N ALA A 147 7.50 -27.40 -3.64
CA ALA A 147 8.77 -27.91 -3.11
C ALA A 147 9.93 -26.94 -3.35
N VAL A 148 9.77 -25.99 -4.29
CA VAL A 148 10.77 -24.97 -4.59
C VAL A 148 10.35 -23.65 -3.95
N PRO A 149 11.21 -23.04 -3.10
CA PRO A 149 10.96 -21.70 -2.57
C PRO A 149 10.79 -20.68 -3.70
N ARG A 150 9.88 -19.75 -3.50
CA ARG A 150 9.66 -18.67 -4.45
C ARG A 150 10.20 -17.35 -3.90
N VAL A 151 11.03 -16.70 -4.68
CA VAL A 151 11.47 -15.32 -4.44
C VAL A 151 11.01 -14.48 -5.62
N LYS A 152 10.40 -13.34 -5.32
CA LYS A 152 10.01 -12.37 -6.33
C LYS A 152 10.49 -10.99 -5.86
N ASP A 153 11.29 -10.33 -6.66
CA ASP A 153 11.69 -8.93 -6.48
C ASP A 153 11.11 -8.12 -7.63
N TRP A 154 10.41 -7.04 -7.31
CA TRP A 154 9.82 -6.18 -8.32
C TRP A 154 9.78 -4.73 -7.86
N ASP A 155 9.99 -3.85 -8.83
CA ASP A 155 9.91 -2.42 -8.69
C ASP A 155 8.81 -1.88 -9.61
N ALA A 156 8.03 -0.95 -9.09
CA ALA A 156 7.04 -0.21 -9.86
C ALA A 156 7.19 1.27 -9.58
N TRP A 157 7.17 2.07 -10.63
CA TRP A 157 7.21 3.52 -10.51
C TRP A 157 6.05 4.14 -11.30
N ALA A 158 5.55 5.24 -10.80
CA ALA A 158 4.52 6.01 -11.44
C ALA A 158 4.82 7.50 -11.28
N THR A 159 4.74 8.24 -12.38
CA THR A 159 4.84 9.69 -12.38
C THR A 159 3.57 10.27 -12.97
N GLY A 160 3.19 11.44 -12.50
CA GLY A 160 2.05 12.17 -13.04
C GLY A 160 2.27 13.66 -12.86
N SER A 161 1.90 14.43 -13.86
CA SER A 161 1.85 15.88 -13.78
C SER A 161 0.42 16.35 -14.07
N PHE A 162 0.03 17.39 -13.40
CA PHE A 162 -1.29 17.97 -13.55
C PHE A 162 -1.17 19.50 -13.53
N PHE A 163 -1.77 20.15 -14.51
CA PHE A 163 -1.81 21.58 -14.64
C PHE A 163 -3.25 22.06 -14.69
N THR A 164 -3.61 23.00 -13.82
CA THR A 164 -4.94 23.57 -13.76
C THR A 164 -4.84 25.08 -13.88
N GLN A 165 -5.75 25.66 -14.65
CA GLN A 165 -5.93 27.09 -14.75
C GLN A 165 -7.38 27.42 -14.46
N THR A 166 -7.58 28.48 -13.69
CA THR A 166 -8.90 28.99 -13.37
C THR A 166 -8.92 30.50 -13.57
N LEU A 167 -9.86 30.97 -14.35
CA LEU A 167 -10.15 32.39 -14.51
C LEU A 167 -11.46 32.68 -13.82
N GLY A 168 -11.43 33.56 -12.84
CA GLY A 168 -12.60 34.04 -12.12
C GLY A 168 -12.84 35.53 -12.40
N TRP A 169 -14.07 35.94 -12.37
CA TRP A 169 -14.48 37.32 -12.42
C TRP A 169 -15.54 37.59 -11.36
N GLU A 170 -15.33 38.61 -10.57
CA GLU A 170 -16.25 39.07 -9.52
C GLU A 170 -16.60 40.52 -9.79
N GLY A 171 -17.83 40.78 -10.23
CA GLY A 171 -18.35 42.09 -10.54
C GLY A 171 -19.57 42.41 -9.68
N ASN A 172 -19.61 43.60 -9.09
CA ASN A 172 -20.81 44.15 -8.46
C ASN A 172 -21.64 44.84 -9.53
N PHE A 173 -22.76 44.25 -9.89
CA PHE A 173 -23.78 44.99 -10.62
C PHE A 173 -24.47 45.89 -9.62
N ARG A 174 -24.20 47.19 -9.74
CA ARG A 174 -24.90 48.19 -8.98
C ARG A 174 -26.29 48.31 -9.57
N ASP A 175 -27.30 47.86 -8.84
CA ASP A 175 -28.68 48.19 -9.15
C ASP A 175 -28.85 49.69 -8.95
N GLU A 176 -28.86 50.46 -10.04
CA GLU A 176 -29.39 51.82 -10.06
C GLU A 176 -30.93 51.71 -10.18
N HIS A 177 -31.58 51.90 -9.04
CA HIS A 177 -32.99 52.30 -8.98
C HIS A 177 -33.07 53.74 -8.53
#